data_1b52196f3b4ae5137ab333013ca7be67
#
_entry.id   1b52196f3b4ae5137ab333013ca7be67
#
_cell.length_a   1.000
_cell.length_b   1.000
_cell.length_c   1.000
_cell.angle_alpha   90.00
_cell.angle_beta   90.00
_cell.angle_gamma   90.00
#
_symmetry.space_group_name_H-M   'P 1'
#
loop_
_entity.id
_entity.type
_entity.pdbx_description
1 polymer ?
#
loop_
_entity_poly.entity_id
_entity_poly.type
_entity_poly.pdbx_seq_one_letter_code
_entity_poly.pdbx_strand_id
1 'polypeptide(L)'
;DDIRTLLDTYSKRFKLEHLLDKDPNSLGSSDKTKLKILSYLIMKPGIMVIDNLLCELDASDKELVINLLKEYVSDGGIVINFTNDIEETLFGEKIIIIYDKKLVCEGKTLSVLNEEKLLKRLHLGIPFIVELNKYLMDYQMINKYYMTNEKLVNALWK
;
A
#
# COMPACT_ATOMS: atom_id res chain seq x y z
N ASP A 1 -6.43 26.68 4.15
CA ASP A 1 -7.60 26.05 4.79
C ASP A 1 -7.42 26.11 6.31
N ASP A 2 -8.51 26.37 7.04
CA ASP A 2 -8.47 26.37 8.50
C ASP A 2 -8.17 24.93 8.99
N ILE A 3 -7.28 24.79 9.98
CA ILE A 3 -6.88 23.50 10.58
C ILE A 3 -8.11 22.69 11.02
N ARG A 4 -9.14 23.36 11.52
CA ARG A 4 -10.39 22.69 11.92
C ARG A 4 -11.10 22.05 10.74
N THR A 5 -11.19 22.74 9.61
CA THR A 5 -11.80 22.20 8.39
C THR A 5 -11.02 20.98 7.85
N LEU A 6 -9.69 21.04 7.92
CA LEU A 6 -8.85 19.90 7.58
C LEU A 6 -9.05 18.72 8.52
N LEU A 7 -9.08 18.98 9.85
CA LEU A 7 -9.31 17.96 10.84
C LEU A 7 -10.68 17.28 10.63
N ASP A 8 -11.75 18.06 10.45
CA ASP A 8 -13.09 17.52 10.19
C ASP A 8 -13.14 16.67 8.91
N THR A 9 -12.49 17.15 7.86
CA THR A 9 -12.47 16.44 6.57
C THR A 9 -11.73 15.11 6.68
N TYR A 10 -10.52 15.15 7.23
CA TYR A 10 -9.69 13.95 7.32
C TYR A 10 -10.16 12.96 8.40
N SER A 11 -10.69 13.43 9.54
CA SER A 11 -11.24 12.52 10.55
C SER A 11 -12.42 11.69 10.00
N LYS A 12 -13.29 12.31 9.19
CA LYS A 12 -14.35 11.60 8.46
C LYS A 12 -13.78 10.57 7.48
N ARG A 13 -12.80 10.97 6.69
CA ARG A 13 -12.17 10.09 5.71
C ARG A 13 -11.46 8.89 6.34
N PHE A 14 -10.85 9.08 7.51
CA PHE A 14 -10.21 8.01 8.28
C PHE A 14 -11.16 7.25 9.22
N LYS A 15 -12.45 7.64 9.26
CA LYS A 15 -13.47 7.09 10.17
C LYS A 15 -13.06 7.22 11.65
N LEU A 16 -12.43 8.34 12.00
CA LEU A 16 -11.93 8.64 13.35
C LEU A 16 -12.81 9.64 14.12
N GLU A 17 -13.94 10.11 13.56
CA GLU A 17 -14.80 11.14 14.15
C GLU A 17 -15.22 10.80 15.59
N HIS A 18 -15.55 9.53 15.83
CA HIS A 18 -16.00 9.03 17.14
C HIS A 18 -14.86 8.92 18.18
N LEU A 19 -13.63 9.23 17.78
CA LEU A 19 -12.42 9.13 18.60
C LEU A 19 -11.82 10.51 18.95
N LEU A 20 -12.34 11.61 18.37
CA LEU A 20 -11.73 12.94 18.49
C LEU A 20 -11.60 13.43 19.95
N ASP A 21 -12.53 13.02 20.82
CA ASP A 21 -12.52 13.41 22.25
C ASP A 21 -11.87 12.35 23.15
N LYS A 22 -11.30 11.29 22.58
CA LYS A 22 -10.65 10.23 23.37
C LYS A 22 -9.16 10.49 23.57
N ASP A 23 -8.62 10.01 24.70
CA ASP A 23 -7.19 9.98 24.91
C ASP A 23 -6.52 9.10 23.83
N PRO A 24 -5.55 9.62 23.04
CA PRO A 24 -4.84 8.85 22.04
C PRO A 24 -4.20 7.57 22.58
N ASN A 25 -3.81 7.55 23.86
CA ASN A 25 -3.23 6.38 24.49
C ASN A 25 -4.23 5.22 24.68
N SER A 26 -5.53 5.53 24.74
CA SER A 26 -6.61 4.54 24.89
C SER A 26 -7.04 3.90 23.56
N LEU A 27 -6.55 4.39 22.41
CA LEU A 27 -6.91 3.89 21.09
C LEU A 27 -6.27 2.53 20.80
N GLY A 28 -6.93 1.71 19.96
CA GLY A 28 -6.35 0.50 19.39
C GLY A 28 -5.18 0.80 18.44
N SER A 29 -4.40 -0.23 18.06
CA SER A 29 -3.23 -0.06 17.17
C SER A 29 -3.61 0.50 15.82
N SER A 30 -4.67 -0.02 15.18
CA SER A 30 -5.15 0.46 13.89
C SER A 30 -5.54 1.93 13.93
N ASP A 31 -6.31 2.36 14.94
CA ASP A 31 -6.71 3.76 15.08
C ASP A 31 -5.53 4.69 15.37
N LYS A 32 -4.57 4.26 16.20
CA LYS A 32 -3.33 5.00 16.43
C LYS A 32 -2.53 5.18 15.14
N THR A 33 -2.47 4.16 14.32
CA THR A 33 -1.75 4.20 13.04
C THR A 33 -2.45 5.09 12.04
N LYS A 34 -3.78 5.02 11.93
CA LYS A 34 -4.57 5.97 11.14
C LYS A 34 -4.35 7.41 11.61
N LEU A 35 -4.34 7.66 12.92
CA LEU A 35 -4.11 8.99 13.47
C LEU A 35 -2.71 9.53 13.14
N LYS A 36 -1.68 8.70 13.21
CA LYS A 36 -0.30 9.06 12.79
C LYS A 36 -0.29 9.47 11.32
N ILE A 37 -0.83 8.65 10.42
CA ILE A 37 -0.84 8.92 8.98
C ILE A 37 -1.65 10.19 8.68
N LEU A 38 -2.82 10.35 9.32
CA LEU A 38 -3.65 11.55 9.21
C LEU A 38 -2.85 12.81 9.57
N SER A 39 -2.10 12.80 10.68
CA SER A 39 -1.33 13.95 11.12
C SER A 39 -0.28 14.37 10.09
N TYR A 40 0.35 13.42 9.40
CA TYR A 40 1.30 13.72 8.32
C TYR A 40 0.60 14.23 7.05
N LEU A 41 -0.55 13.65 6.67
CA LEU A 41 -1.30 14.09 5.49
C LEU A 41 -1.82 15.54 5.65
N ILE A 42 -2.22 15.95 6.86
CA ILE A 42 -2.61 17.34 7.14
C ILE A 42 -1.44 18.31 6.92
N MET A 43 -0.23 17.92 7.28
CA MET A 43 0.97 18.75 7.08
C MET A 43 1.40 18.85 5.62
N LYS A 44 0.89 18.00 4.73
CA LYS A 44 1.21 17.95 3.29
C LYS A 44 2.72 17.99 3.02
N PRO A 45 3.54 17.10 3.61
CA PRO A 45 4.98 17.06 3.33
C PRO A 45 5.20 16.74 1.84
N GLY A 46 6.30 17.15 1.24
CA GLY A 46 6.65 16.75 -0.13
C GLY A 46 6.98 15.26 -0.26
N ILE A 47 7.54 14.66 0.80
CA ILE A 47 7.93 13.25 0.88
C ILE A 47 7.44 12.68 2.21
N MET A 48 6.77 11.55 2.16
CA MET A 48 6.35 10.76 3.33
C MET A 48 7.08 9.43 3.33
N VAL A 49 7.72 9.11 4.45
CA VAL A 49 8.39 7.83 4.66
C VAL A 49 7.59 7.02 5.68
N ILE A 50 7.21 5.82 5.30
CA ILE A 50 6.46 4.87 6.13
C ILE A 50 7.35 3.65 6.35
N ASP A 51 7.55 3.25 7.60
CA ASP A 51 8.35 2.09 7.96
C ASP A 51 7.47 1.06 8.67
N ASN A 52 7.14 0.00 7.94
CA ASN A 52 6.37 -1.16 8.39
C ASN A 52 5.07 -0.82 9.15
N LEU A 53 4.45 0.32 8.82
CA LEU A 53 3.31 0.85 9.57
C LEU A 53 1.98 0.25 9.11
N LEU A 54 1.89 -0.17 7.85
CA LEU A 54 0.65 -0.68 7.27
C LEU A 54 0.27 -2.07 7.83
N CYS A 55 1.22 -2.81 8.40
CA CYS A 55 0.94 -4.09 9.05
C CYS A 55 0.15 -3.95 10.36
N GLU A 56 0.10 -2.76 10.96
CA GLU A 56 -0.66 -2.47 12.19
C GLU A 56 -2.16 -2.22 11.91
N LEU A 57 -2.53 -2.08 10.62
CA LEU A 57 -3.89 -1.83 10.18
C LEU A 57 -4.65 -3.14 9.95
N ASP A 58 -5.94 -3.16 10.29
CA ASP A 58 -6.81 -4.22 9.78
C ASP A 58 -7.04 -4.09 8.27
N ALA A 59 -7.62 -5.14 7.65
CA ALA A 59 -7.74 -5.18 6.18
C ALA A 59 -8.55 -4.01 5.61
N SER A 60 -9.63 -3.59 6.30
CA SER A 60 -10.49 -2.49 5.84
C SER A 60 -9.82 -1.14 5.99
N ASP A 61 -9.10 -0.94 7.08
CA ASP A 61 -8.35 0.29 7.35
C ASP A 61 -7.11 0.37 6.45
N LYS A 62 -6.45 -0.75 6.17
CA LYS A 62 -5.32 -0.82 5.23
C LYS A 62 -5.72 -0.35 3.84
N GLU A 63 -6.83 -0.85 3.31
CA GLU A 63 -7.37 -0.41 2.01
C GLU A 63 -7.70 1.09 2.00
N LEU A 64 -8.38 1.57 3.05
CA LEU A 64 -8.69 2.98 3.21
C LEU A 64 -7.44 3.86 3.16
N VAL A 65 -6.44 3.53 3.99
CA VAL A 65 -5.17 4.27 4.08
C VAL A 65 -4.42 4.25 2.75
N ILE A 66 -4.33 3.10 2.08
CA ILE A 66 -3.68 2.99 0.78
C ILE A 66 -4.34 3.89 -0.26
N ASN A 67 -5.67 3.96 -0.28
CA ASN A 67 -6.37 4.85 -1.21
C ASN A 67 -6.07 6.33 -0.93
N LEU A 68 -6.00 6.73 0.35
CA LEU A 68 -5.63 8.08 0.74
C LEU A 68 -4.16 8.42 0.38
N LEU A 69 -3.25 7.47 0.54
CA LEU A 69 -1.85 7.63 0.11
C LEU A 69 -1.73 7.75 -1.42
N LYS A 70 -2.53 7.01 -2.18
CA LYS A 70 -2.57 7.16 -3.65
C LYS A 70 -3.08 8.53 -4.08
N GLU A 71 -4.10 9.06 -3.42
CA GLU A 71 -4.55 10.43 -3.68
C GLU A 71 -3.45 11.45 -3.37
N TYR A 72 -2.79 11.32 -2.20
CA TYR A 72 -1.66 12.17 -1.85
C TYR A 72 -0.55 12.15 -2.90
N VAL A 73 -0.23 10.97 -3.47
CA VAL A 73 0.74 10.84 -4.57
C VAL A 73 0.21 11.51 -5.85
N SER A 74 -1.08 11.36 -6.17
CA SER A 74 -1.67 12.01 -7.35
C SER A 74 -1.66 13.54 -7.25
N ASP A 75 -1.67 14.08 -6.03
CA ASP A 75 -1.54 15.51 -5.73
C ASP A 75 -0.07 16.01 -5.74
N GLY A 76 0.88 15.15 -6.13
CA GLY A 76 2.30 15.49 -6.30
C GLY A 76 3.19 15.12 -5.12
N GLY A 77 2.67 14.45 -4.08
CA GLY A 77 3.46 13.91 -2.98
C GLY A 77 4.24 12.66 -3.38
N ILE A 78 5.25 12.31 -2.59
CA ILE A 78 6.03 11.08 -2.74
C ILE A 78 5.83 10.23 -1.48
N VAL A 79 5.52 8.95 -1.66
CA VAL A 79 5.47 7.96 -0.55
C VAL A 79 6.58 6.94 -0.75
N ILE A 80 7.39 6.74 0.28
CA ILE A 80 8.36 5.66 0.38
C ILE A 80 7.89 4.73 1.48
N ASN A 81 7.48 3.50 1.14
CA ASN A 81 7.06 2.49 2.10
C ASN A 81 8.14 1.43 2.25
N PHE A 82 8.74 1.33 3.45
CA PHE A 82 9.56 0.20 3.84
C PHE A 82 8.65 -0.89 4.39
N THR A 83 8.72 -2.06 3.81
CA THR A 83 7.92 -3.21 4.23
C THR A 83 8.65 -4.51 3.99
N ASN A 84 8.33 -5.53 4.77
CA ASN A 84 8.70 -6.92 4.55
C ASN A 84 7.50 -7.76 4.05
N ASP A 85 6.33 -7.16 3.87
CA ASP A 85 5.15 -7.79 3.30
C ASP A 85 5.15 -7.60 1.78
N ILE A 86 5.33 -8.69 1.04
CA ILE A 86 5.38 -8.66 -0.42
C ILE A 86 4.06 -8.18 -1.05
N GLU A 87 2.92 -8.40 -0.40
CA GLU A 87 1.61 -7.95 -0.88
C GLU A 87 1.51 -6.41 -0.90
N GLU A 88 2.20 -5.73 0.02
CA GLU A 88 2.22 -4.26 0.04
C GLU A 88 2.92 -3.66 -1.17
N THR A 89 3.80 -4.41 -1.82
CA THR A 89 4.49 -3.94 -3.04
C THR A 89 3.55 -3.68 -4.21
N LEU A 90 2.36 -4.29 -4.21
CA LEU A 90 1.33 -4.09 -5.24
C LEU A 90 0.77 -2.66 -5.27
N PHE A 91 0.94 -1.90 -4.19
CA PHE A 91 0.43 -0.54 -4.08
C PHE A 91 1.41 0.50 -4.63
N GLY A 92 2.70 0.14 -4.75
CA GLY A 92 3.75 1.00 -5.27
C GLY A 92 3.89 0.91 -6.79
N GLU A 93 4.34 2.00 -7.41
CA GLU A 93 4.67 2.04 -8.83
C GLU A 93 6.05 1.45 -9.12
N LYS A 94 6.94 1.55 -8.14
CA LYS A 94 8.35 1.12 -8.21
C LYS A 94 8.71 0.33 -6.96
N ILE A 95 9.45 -0.74 -7.14
CA ILE A 95 10.05 -1.54 -6.07
C ILE A 95 11.55 -1.33 -6.07
N ILE A 96 12.11 -1.23 -4.86
CA ILE A 96 13.54 -1.24 -4.59
C ILE A 96 13.80 -2.38 -3.60
N ILE A 97 14.64 -3.33 -3.97
CA ILE A 97 15.02 -4.45 -3.10
C ILE A 97 16.41 -4.18 -2.54
N ILE A 98 16.49 -4.08 -1.22
CA ILE A 98 17.74 -3.92 -0.48
C ILE A 98 17.98 -5.22 0.30
N TYR A 99 19.14 -5.82 0.11
CA TYR A 99 19.57 -7.02 0.82
C TYR A 99 21.03 -6.88 1.22
N ASP A 100 21.36 -7.24 2.44
CA ASP A 100 22.71 -7.07 3.00
C ASP A 100 23.29 -5.65 2.76
N LYS A 101 22.49 -4.63 3.04
CA LYS A 101 22.82 -3.19 2.89
C LYS A 101 23.17 -2.76 1.45
N LYS A 102 22.82 -3.57 0.45
CA LYS A 102 23.09 -3.29 -0.96
C LYS A 102 21.79 -3.24 -1.76
N LEU A 103 21.76 -2.37 -2.74
CA LEU A 103 20.72 -2.39 -3.77
C LEU A 103 20.89 -3.66 -4.62
N VAL A 104 19.90 -4.52 -4.63
CA VAL A 104 19.91 -5.79 -5.39
C VAL A 104 19.12 -5.68 -6.68
N CYS A 105 17.97 -5.01 -6.62
CA CYS A 105 17.08 -4.84 -7.76
C CYS A 105 16.24 -3.58 -7.57
N GLU A 106 15.93 -2.90 -8.67
CA GLU A 106 14.96 -1.82 -8.71
C GLU A 106 14.22 -1.79 -10.05
N GLY A 107 12.99 -1.32 -10.05
CA GLY A 107 12.21 -1.20 -11.28
C GLY A 107 10.73 -1.02 -11.05
N LYS A 108 9.97 -1.00 -12.14
CA LYS A 108 8.50 -1.01 -12.07
C LYS A 108 8.02 -2.26 -11.35
N THR A 109 6.98 -2.12 -10.55
CA THR A 109 6.46 -3.17 -9.67
C THR A 109 6.33 -4.52 -10.38
N LEU A 110 5.60 -4.59 -11.48
CA LEU A 110 5.40 -5.86 -12.19
C LEU A 110 6.70 -6.44 -12.76
N SER A 111 7.64 -5.60 -13.21
CA SER A 111 8.92 -6.06 -13.73
C SER A 111 9.75 -6.73 -12.65
N VAL A 112 9.80 -6.15 -11.45
CA VAL A 112 10.54 -6.72 -10.31
C VAL A 112 9.86 -7.98 -9.79
N LEU A 113 8.52 -7.99 -9.70
CA LEU A 113 7.77 -9.15 -9.22
C LEU A 113 7.84 -10.36 -10.18
N ASN A 114 8.20 -10.15 -11.45
CA ASN A 114 8.46 -11.24 -12.41
C ASN A 114 9.88 -11.82 -12.31
N GLU A 115 10.78 -11.23 -11.53
CA GLU A 115 12.13 -11.76 -11.27
C GLU A 115 12.11 -12.92 -10.26
N GLU A 116 11.34 -13.97 -10.53
CA GLU A 116 11.09 -15.09 -9.61
C GLU A 116 12.35 -15.72 -9.04
N LYS A 117 13.37 -15.94 -9.88
CA LYS A 117 14.63 -16.56 -9.44
C LYS A 117 15.32 -15.71 -8.39
N LEU A 118 15.26 -14.38 -8.55
CA LEU A 118 15.80 -13.43 -7.60
C LEU A 118 15.01 -13.45 -6.30
N LEU A 119 13.68 -13.31 -6.40
CA LEU A 119 12.79 -13.29 -5.24
C LEU A 119 12.91 -14.56 -4.41
N LYS A 120 12.92 -15.74 -5.05
CA LYS A 120 13.12 -17.04 -4.38
C LYS A 120 14.48 -17.13 -3.69
N ARG A 121 15.56 -16.65 -4.34
CA ARG A 121 16.91 -16.63 -3.74
C ARG A 121 17.00 -15.73 -2.50
N LEU A 122 16.21 -14.66 -2.47
CA LEU A 122 16.15 -13.72 -1.35
C LEU A 122 15.11 -14.13 -0.30
N HIS A 123 14.46 -15.30 -0.46
CA HIS A 123 13.37 -15.77 0.37
C HIS A 123 12.18 -14.79 0.45
N LEU A 124 12.01 -13.97 -0.58
CA LEU A 124 10.85 -13.13 -0.80
C LEU A 124 9.79 -13.94 -1.55
N GLY A 125 8.54 -13.83 -1.13
CA GLY A 125 7.41 -14.41 -1.85
C GLY A 125 7.12 -13.69 -3.16
N ILE A 126 6.07 -14.15 -3.83
CA ILE A 126 5.45 -13.45 -4.96
C ILE A 126 4.01 -13.17 -4.53
N PRO A 127 3.48 -11.96 -4.73
CA PRO A 127 2.09 -11.68 -4.39
C PRO A 127 1.15 -12.65 -5.09
N PHE A 128 0.15 -13.13 -4.35
CA PHE A 128 -0.79 -14.14 -4.85
C PHE A 128 -1.42 -13.77 -6.19
N ILE A 129 -1.85 -12.50 -6.34
CA ILE A 129 -2.46 -12.03 -7.58
C ILE A 129 -1.50 -12.10 -8.77
N VAL A 130 -0.21 -11.86 -8.58
CA VAL A 130 0.81 -11.93 -9.65
C VAL A 130 1.04 -13.39 -10.05
N GLU A 131 1.18 -14.29 -9.08
CA GLU A 131 1.35 -15.72 -9.32
C GLU A 131 0.12 -16.32 -10.02
N LEU A 132 -1.10 -15.99 -9.57
CA LEU A 132 -2.35 -16.42 -10.20
C LEU A 132 -2.46 -15.93 -11.64
N ASN A 133 -2.16 -14.66 -11.92
CA ASN A 133 -2.17 -14.14 -13.29
C ASN A 133 -1.22 -14.94 -14.20
N LYS A 134 -0.05 -15.31 -13.71
CA LYS A 134 0.91 -16.08 -14.47
C LYS A 134 0.35 -17.45 -14.85
N TYR A 135 -0.19 -18.19 -13.89
CA TYR A 135 -0.84 -19.47 -14.19
C TYR A 135 -1.98 -19.32 -15.21
N LEU A 136 -2.85 -18.31 -15.04
CA LEU A 136 -3.94 -18.06 -15.98
C LEU A 136 -3.45 -17.69 -17.39
N MET A 137 -2.32 -17.01 -17.51
CA MET A 137 -1.68 -16.72 -18.80
C MET A 137 -1.10 -18.00 -19.42
N ASP A 138 -0.44 -18.86 -18.63
CA ASP A 138 0.10 -20.15 -19.09
C ASP A 138 -1.02 -21.06 -19.64
N TYR A 139 -2.20 -21.03 -19.02
CA TYR A 139 -3.41 -21.71 -19.52
C TYR A 139 -4.19 -20.92 -20.60
N GLN A 140 -3.67 -19.80 -21.07
CA GLN A 140 -4.28 -18.94 -22.10
C GLN A 140 -5.69 -18.42 -21.72
N MET A 141 -6.00 -18.37 -20.43
CA MET A 141 -7.28 -17.85 -19.92
C MET A 141 -7.34 -16.32 -19.90
N ILE A 142 -6.17 -15.67 -19.78
CA ILE A 142 -6.00 -14.21 -19.87
C ILE A 142 -4.78 -13.88 -20.75
N ASN A 143 -4.73 -12.66 -21.26
CA ASN A 143 -3.65 -12.20 -22.16
C ASN A 143 -2.81 -11.04 -21.59
N LYS A 144 -3.10 -10.59 -20.38
CA LYS A 144 -2.36 -9.54 -19.67
C LYS A 144 -2.55 -9.68 -18.16
N TYR A 145 -1.70 -8.98 -17.40
CA TYR A 145 -1.81 -8.94 -15.95
C TYR A 145 -2.95 -8.05 -15.46
N TYR A 146 -3.69 -8.53 -14.47
CA TYR A 146 -4.70 -7.80 -13.73
C TYR A 146 -4.27 -7.71 -12.26
N MET A 147 -3.96 -6.50 -11.78
CA MET A 147 -3.35 -6.27 -10.46
C MET A 147 -4.36 -6.16 -9.32
N THR A 148 -5.66 -6.34 -9.59
CA THR A 148 -6.70 -6.37 -8.56
C THR A 148 -7.63 -7.55 -8.80
N ASN A 149 -8.14 -8.15 -7.72
CA ASN A 149 -9.07 -9.28 -7.80
C ASN A 149 -10.32 -8.94 -8.62
N GLU A 150 -10.88 -7.75 -8.43
CA GLU A 150 -12.06 -7.31 -9.18
C GLU A 150 -11.82 -7.29 -10.70
N LYS A 151 -10.71 -6.70 -11.15
CA LYS A 151 -10.35 -6.64 -12.57
C LYS A 151 -10.09 -8.02 -13.15
N LEU A 152 -9.48 -8.91 -12.37
CA LEU A 152 -9.19 -10.29 -12.78
C LEU A 152 -10.50 -11.08 -12.93
N VAL A 153 -11.38 -11.03 -11.94
CA VAL A 153 -12.70 -11.69 -11.99
C VAL A 153 -13.50 -11.19 -13.18
N ASN A 154 -13.59 -9.87 -13.38
CA ASN A 154 -14.31 -9.29 -14.54
C ASN A 154 -13.72 -9.68 -15.89
N ALA A 155 -12.45 -10.05 -15.96
CA ALA A 155 -11.83 -10.54 -17.19
C ALA A 155 -12.13 -12.01 -17.47
N LEU A 156 -12.31 -12.83 -16.41
CA LEU A 156 -12.60 -14.27 -16.54
C LEU A 156 -14.08 -14.57 -16.81
N TRP A 157 -14.99 -13.71 -16.36
CA TRP A 157 -16.44 -13.90 -16.50
C TRP A 157 -17.05 -13.09 -17.66
N LYS A 158 -16.30 -12.87 -18.71
CA LYS A 158 -16.83 -12.23 -19.95
C LYS A 158 -17.46 -13.24 -20.89
#